data_504931fe0d12744635343da8719bd6f6
#
_entry.id   504931fe0d12744635343da8719bd6f6
#
_cell.length_a   1.000
_cell.length_b   1.000
_cell.length_c   1.000
_cell.angle_alpha   90.00
_cell.angle_beta   90.00
_cell.angle_gamma   90.00
#
_symmetry.space_group_name_H-M   'P 1'
#
loop_
_entity.id
_entity.type
_entity.pdbx_description
1 polymer ?
#
loop_
_entity_poly.entity_id
_entity_poly.type
_entity_poly.pdbx_seq_one_letter_code
_entity_poly.pdbx_strand_id
1 'polypeptide(L)' 'MNIHINGKAYSLGHEVHISVSAALTLHFIKPQRSTFAVALNGDFVGKTDYDTVMVKNGDSLDVLLPIQGG' A
#
# COMPACT_ATOMS: atom_id res chain seq x y z
N MET A 1 15.03 4.03 0.63
CA MET A 1 14.10 3.17 -0.13
C MET A 1 13.03 4.01 -0.77
N ASN A 2 12.71 3.73 -2.00
CA ASN A 2 11.68 4.46 -2.73
C ASN A 2 10.62 3.48 -3.21
N ILE A 3 9.35 3.82 -2.97
CA ILE A 3 8.23 3.00 -3.43
C ILE A 3 7.20 3.92 -4.09
N HIS A 4 6.25 3.32 -4.80
CA HIS A 4 5.13 4.05 -5.39
C HIS A 4 3.83 3.50 -4.82
N ILE A 5 2.91 4.39 -4.48
CA ILE A 5 1.56 4.02 -4.07
C ILE A 5 0.60 4.80 -4.94
N ASN A 6 -0.17 4.10 -5.76
CA ASN A 6 -1.07 4.71 -6.74
C ASN A 6 -0.34 5.72 -7.63
N GLY A 7 0.90 5.37 -8.01
CA GLY A 7 1.71 6.23 -8.87
C GLY A 7 2.44 7.36 -8.17
N LYS A 8 2.18 7.57 -6.88
CA LYS A 8 2.85 8.61 -6.13
C LYS A 8 4.10 8.06 -5.47
N ALA A 9 5.23 8.73 -5.66
CA ALA A 9 6.51 8.29 -5.10
C ALA A 9 6.62 8.66 -3.62
N TYR A 10 7.12 7.72 -2.83
CA TYR A 10 7.41 7.92 -1.41
C TYR A 10 8.86 7.54 -1.14
N SER A 11 9.60 8.40 -0.47
CA SER A 11 10.97 8.14 -0.08
C SER A 11 11.00 7.83 1.41
N LEU A 12 11.54 6.67 1.75
CA LEU A 12 11.48 6.13 3.11
C LEU A 12 12.84 6.09 3.81
N GLY A 13 13.78 6.91 3.36
CA GLY A 13 15.08 7.02 4.03
C GLY A 13 15.84 5.72 4.06
N HIS A 14 16.23 5.27 5.26
CA HIS A 14 17.07 4.09 5.43
C HIS A 14 16.32 2.77 5.51
N GLU A 15 15.01 2.81 5.39
CA GLU A 15 14.23 1.58 5.41
C GLU A 15 14.58 0.70 4.22
N VAL A 16 14.70 -0.61 4.44
CA VAL A 16 14.96 -1.56 3.35
C VAL A 16 13.69 -2.31 2.94
N HIS A 17 12.74 -2.43 3.85
CA HIS A 17 11.42 -2.98 3.56
C HIS A 17 10.47 -2.55 4.66
N ILE A 18 9.18 -2.50 4.35
CA ILE A 18 8.13 -2.21 5.32
C ILE A 18 6.95 -3.12 4.99
N SER A 19 6.07 -3.35 5.95
CA SER A 19 4.88 -4.13 5.69
C SER A 19 3.91 -3.34 4.80
N VAL A 20 3.02 -4.06 4.12
CA VAL A 20 1.95 -3.42 3.36
C VAL A 20 1.13 -2.51 4.29
N SER A 21 0.87 -2.98 5.51
CA SER A 21 0.14 -2.20 6.50
C SER A 21 0.82 -0.87 6.78
N ALA A 22 2.13 -0.87 6.99
CA ALA A 22 2.89 0.36 7.22
C ALA A 22 2.88 1.27 6.00
N ALA A 23 2.99 0.70 4.80
CA ALA A 23 2.95 1.48 3.56
C ALA A 23 1.59 2.16 3.40
N LEU A 24 0.51 1.47 3.72
CA LEU A 24 -0.83 2.06 3.64
C LEU A 24 -0.97 3.25 4.59
N THR A 25 -0.33 3.20 5.74
CA THR A 25 -0.34 4.30 6.69
C THR A 25 0.28 5.56 6.09
N LEU A 26 1.29 5.41 5.23
CA LEU A 26 1.90 6.56 4.55
C LEU A 26 0.93 7.22 3.57
N HIS A 27 0.10 6.40 2.92
CA HIS A 27 -0.80 6.89 1.89
C HIS A 27 -2.07 7.51 2.47
N PHE A 28 -2.60 6.94 3.54
CA PHE A 28 -3.83 7.41 4.16
C PHE A 28 -3.52 8.36 5.31
N ILE A 29 -4.03 9.58 5.22
CA ILE A 29 -3.89 10.57 6.28
C ILE A 29 -4.81 10.21 7.45
N LYS A 30 -5.96 9.63 7.13
CA LYS A 30 -6.96 9.24 8.12
C LYS A 30 -7.27 7.75 7.95
N PRO A 31 -7.68 7.06 9.03
CA PRO A 31 -8.10 5.67 8.91
C PRO A 31 -9.23 5.54 7.89
N GLN A 32 -9.10 4.56 7.02
CA GLN A 32 -10.13 4.28 6.02
C GLN A 32 -11.13 3.29 6.60
N ARG A 33 -12.40 3.66 6.58
CA ARG A 33 -13.46 2.78 7.01
C ARG A 33 -14.04 1.98 5.86
N SER A 34 -13.82 2.46 4.64
CA SER A 34 -14.29 1.77 3.46
C SER A 34 -13.43 0.56 3.15
N THR A 35 -14.05 -0.43 2.57
CA THR A 35 -13.33 -1.58 2.05
C THR A 35 -12.49 -1.15 0.86
N PHE A 36 -11.30 -1.68 0.75
CA PHE A 36 -10.45 -1.42 -0.40
C PHE A 36 -9.66 -2.68 -0.74
N ALA A 37 -9.15 -2.72 -1.96
CA ALA A 37 -8.29 -3.81 -2.42
C ALA A 37 -6.89 -3.29 -2.61
N VAL A 38 -5.90 -4.14 -2.35
CA VAL A 38 -4.49 -3.79 -2.47
C VAL A 38 -3.80 -4.79 -3.37
N ALA A 39 -2.97 -4.29 -4.28
CA ALA A 39 -2.12 -5.13 -5.11
C ALA A 39 -0.68 -4.64 -5.00
N LEU A 40 0.24 -5.57 -4.84
CA LEU A 40 1.67 -5.29 -4.80
C LEU A 40 2.29 -5.79 -6.09
N ASN A 41 2.80 -4.86 -6.91
CA ASN A 41 3.38 -5.19 -8.23
C ASN A 41 2.41 -6.01 -9.07
N GLY A 42 1.12 -5.68 -8.99
CA GLY A 42 0.09 -6.36 -9.76
C GLY A 42 -0.51 -7.60 -9.11
N ASP A 43 0.03 -8.04 -7.97
CA ASP A 43 -0.47 -9.22 -7.27
C ASP A 43 -1.36 -8.82 -6.10
N PHE A 44 -2.56 -9.38 -6.05
CA PHE A 44 -3.50 -9.09 -4.99
C PHE A 44 -2.94 -9.47 -3.62
N VAL A 45 -3.11 -8.59 -2.64
CA VAL A 45 -2.71 -8.85 -1.25
C VAL A 45 -3.97 -8.89 -0.41
N GLY A 46 -4.23 -10.03 0.23
CA GLY A 46 -5.37 -10.20 1.11
C GLY A 46 -5.22 -9.38 2.39
N LYS A 47 -6.34 -8.96 2.94
CA LYS A 47 -6.35 -8.13 4.15
C LYS A 47 -5.60 -8.79 5.31
N THR A 48 -5.71 -10.11 5.44
CA THR A 48 -5.04 -10.84 6.51
C THR A 48 -3.52 -10.87 6.35
N ASP A 49 -3.01 -10.52 5.17
CA ASP A 49 -1.58 -10.55 4.87
C ASP A 49 -0.92 -9.18 4.91
N TYR A 50 -1.65 -8.14 5.25
CA TYR A 50 -1.10 -6.77 5.26
C TYR A 50 0.08 -6.60 6.21
N ASP A 51 0.11 -7.35 7.31
CA ASP A 51 1.19 -7.24 8.28
C ASP A 51 2.38 -8.15 7.97
N THR A 52 2.22 -9.10 7.07
CA THR A 52 3.26 -10.09 6.75
C THR A 52 3.91 -9.86 5.40
N VAL A 53 3.15 -9.38 4.42
CA VAL A 53 3.70 -9.09 3.09
C VAL A 53 4.51 -7.80 3.15
N MET A 54 5.74 -7.86 2.65
CA MET A 54 6.67 -6.73 2.70
C MET A 54 6.81 -6.03 1.37
N VAL A 55 6.92 -4.71 1.45
CA VAL A 55 7.18 -3.83 0.30
C VAL A 55 8.65 -3.45 0.34
N LYS A 56 9.32 -3.55 -0.79
CA LYS A 56 10.76 -3.28 -0.91
C LYS A 56 11.01 -2.14 -1.88
N ASN A 57 12.24 -1.69 -1.91
CA ASN A 57 12.67 -0.62 -2.80
C ASN A 57 12.27 -0.92 -4.25
N GLY A 58 11.65 0.05 -4.89
CA GLY A 58 11.21 -0.07 -6.28
C GLY A 58 9.83 -0.68 -6.46
N ASP A 59 9.21 -1.17 -5.38
CA ASP A 59 7.90 -1.79 -5.47
C ASP A 59 6.81 -0.76 -5.74
N SER A 60 5.73 -1.23 -6.35
CA SER A 60 4.56 -0.42 -6.65
C SER A 60 3.34 -1.04 -5.98
N LEU A 61 2.65 -0.23 -5.19
CA LEU A 61 1.46 -0.66 -4.46
C LEU A 61 0.25 0.06 -5.05
N ASP A 62 -0.78 -0.69 -5.37
CA ASP A 62 -2.03 -0.11 -5.88
C ASP A 62 -3.12 -0.31 -4.84
N VAL A 63 -3.78 0.77 -4.49
CA VAL A 63 -4.90 0.75 -3.55
C VAL A 63 -6.15 1.16 -4.31
N LEU A 64 -7.09 0.24 -4.40
CA LEU A 64 -8.32 0.44 -5.16
C LEU A 64 -9.48 0.59 -4.21
N LEU A 65 -10.09 1.75 -4.19
CA LEU A 65 -11.26 2.02 -3.37
C LEU A 65 -12.51 1.62 -4.15
N PRO A 66 -13.53 1.10 -3.46
CA PRO A 66 -14.77 0.77 -4.14
C PRO A 66 -15.43 2.03 -4.69
N ILE A 67 -16.07 1.86 -5.85
CA ILE A 67 -16.85 2.96 -6.42
C ILE A 67 -18.09 3.14 -5.55
N GLN A 68 -18.26 4.34 -5.03
CA GLN A 68 -19.46 4.67 -4.28
C GLN A 68 -20.57 4.93 -5.30
N GLY A 69 -21.14 3.86 -5.74
CA GLY A 69 -22.17 3.94 -6.78
C GLY A 69 -23.46 4.47 -6.21
N GLY A 70 -23.48 5.54 -5.84
CA GLY A 70 -24.63 6.29 -5.41
C GLY A 70 -25.86 5.55 -4.94
#